data_ae512f44337c8db553db8ab11f174b3d
#
_entry.id   ae512f44337c8db553db8ab11f174b3d
#
_cell.length_a   1.000
_cell.length_b   1.000
_cell.length_c   1.000
_cell.angle_alpha   90.00
_cell.angle_beta   90.00
_cell.angle_gamma   90.00
#
_symmetry.space_group_name_H-M   'P 1'
#
loop_
_entity.id
_entity.type
_entity.pdbx_description
1 polymer ?
#
loop_
_entity_poly.entity_id
_entity_poly.type
_entity_poly.pdbx_seq_one_letter_code
_entity_poly.pdbx_strand_id
1 'polypeptide(L)'
;SRIFDKIGARRLAITGMFILTAATLPFAFLTKATPIIYIIVLYAIRMFGISMVMMPVTTSGMNALPMNLLSHGTAVNNTFRQVASSIGTAVLISVLTNVTKDGLPASDLLKTAPLTYRDQATNATLNGYHAAFFVATIFGVLGLAITFFLNKKEAMPVKEVGAMK
;
A
#
# COMPACT_ATOMS: atom_id res chain seq x y z
N SER A 1 -10.89 4.07 19.81
CA SER A 1 -9.64 3.98 20.59
C SER A 1 -9.13 5.39 20.86
N ARG A 2 -8.56 5.63 22.05
CA ARG A 2 -8.18 6.97 22.58
C ARG A 2 -7.28 7.80 21.66
N ILE A 3 -6.51 7.17 20.78
CA ILE A 3 -5.60 7.84 19.83
C ILE A 3 -6.41 8.44 18.67
N PHE A 4 -7.38 7.71 18.16
CA PHE A 4 -8.28 8.15 17.09
C PHE A 4 -9.08 9.38 17.51
N ASP A 5 -9.62 9.37 18.75
CA ASP A 5 -10.45 10.44 19.29
C ASP A 5 -9.65 11.75 19.56
N LYS A 6 -8.36 11.62 19.87
CA LYS A 6 -7.48 12.78 20.14
C LYS A 6 -6.86 13.39 18.90
N ILE A 7 -6.44 12.56 17.93
CA ILE A 7 -5.66 13.03 16.76
C ILE A 7 -6.58 13.33 15.58
N GLY A 8 -7.75 12.69 15.50
CA GLY A 8 -8.69 12.78 14.39
C GLY A 8 -8.34 11.87 13.22
N ALA A 9 -9.36 11.38 12.52
CA ALA A 9 -9.23 10.43 11.42
C ALA A 9 -8.29 10.91 10.31
N ARG A 10 -8.39 12.19 9.93
CA ARG A 10 -7.59 12.78 8.87
C ARG A 10 -6.10 12.77 9.18
N ARG A 11 -5.71 13.22 10.37
CA ARG A 11 -4.28 13.27 10.76
C ARG A 11 -3.69 11.88 10.85
N LEU A 12 -4.44 10.93 11.40
CA LEU A 12 -4.01 9.54 11.50
C LEU A 12 -3.84 8.91 10.12
N ALA A 13 -4.77 9.15 9.20
CA ALA A 13 -4.69 8.68 7.82
C ALA A 13 -3.50 9.30 7.06
N ILE A 14 -3.27 10.61 7.20
CA ILE A 14 -2.12 11.29 6.57
C ILE A 14 -0.80 10.71 7.11
N THR A 15 -0.67 10.56 8.42
CA THR A 15 0.54 10.00 9.04
C THR A 15 0.77 8.57 8.58
N GLY A 16 -0.29 7.74 8.56
CA GLY A 16 -0.21 6.35 8.10
C GLY A 16 0.17 6.25 6.62
N MET A 17 -0.42 7.08 5.76
CA MET A 17 -0.08 7.13 4.33
C MET A 17 1.35 7.62 4.10
N PHE A 18 1.81 8.60 4.88
CA PHE A 18 3.19 9.07 4.81
C PHE A 18 4.17 7.95 5.20
N ILE A 19 3.94 7.26 6.32
CA ILE A 19 4.76 6.14 6.77
C ILE A 19 4.76 5.01 5.72
N LEU A 20 3.58 4.67 5.19
CA LEU A 20 3.43 3.64 4.16
C LEU A 20 4.23 3.98 2.91
N THR A 21 4.12 5.21 2.41
CA THR A 21 4.82 5.66 1.20
C THR A 21 6.32 5.75 1.44
N ALA A 22 6.75 6.33 2.57
CA ALA A 22 8.15 6.45 2.94
C ALA A 22 8.81 5.07 3.16
N ALA A 23 8.09 4.09 3.71
CA ALA A 23 8.60 2.72 3.86
C ALA A 23 8.56 1.90 2.56
N THR A 24 7.74 2.28 1.58
CA THR A 24 7.68 1.61 0.29
C THR A 24 8.81 2.06 -0.64
N LEU A 25 9.21 3.32 -0.59
CA LEU A 25 10.26 3.86 -1.45
C LEU A 25 11.61 3.12 -1.36
N PRO A 26 12.13 2.75 -0.17
CA PRO A 26 13.39 1.99 -0.07
C PRO A 26 13.36 0.63 -0.76
N PHE A 27 12.21 0.01 -0.93
CA PHE A 27 12.08 -1.23 -1.71
C PHE A 27 12.40 -1.04 -3.20
N ALA A 28 12.29 0.17 -3.74
CA ALA A 28 12.70 0.50 -5.10
C ALA A 28 14.24 0.54 -5.27
N PHE A 29 15.02 0.47 -4.19
CA PHE A 29 16.48 0.56 -4.18
C PHE A 29 17.15 -0.68 -3.56
N LEU A 30 16.42 -1.80 -3.44
CA LEU A 30 16.99 -3.07 -2.95
C LEU A 30 18.10 -3.56 -3.86
N THR A 31 19.16 -4.12 -3.26
CA THR A 31 20.28 -4.74 -3.95
C THR A 31 20.43 -6.21 -3.54
N LYS A 32 21.25 -6.97 -4.27
CA LYS A 32 21.60 -8.35 -3.90
C LYS A 32 22.29 -8.45 -2.53
N ALA A 33 22.96 -7.38 -2.10
CA ALA A 33 23.68 -7.31 -0.83
C ALA A 33 22.82 -6.78 0.32
N THR A 34 21.55 -6.42 0.09
CA THR A 34 20.66 -5.90 1.14
C THR A 34 20.41 -6.97 2.20
N PRO A 35 20.67 -6.70 3.49
CA PRO A 35 20.41 -7.64 4.58
C PRO A 35 18.92 -7.95 4.71
N ILE A 36 18.59 -9.23 4.96
CA ILE A 36 17.20 -9.66 5.16
C ILE A 36 16.53 -8.91 6.31
N ILE A 37 17.28 -8.63 7.37
CA ILE A 37 16.76 -7.90 8.53
C ILE A 37 16.26 -6.50 8.16
N TYR A 38 16.95 -5.82 7.24
CA TYR A 38 16.52 -4.52 6.72
C TYR A 38 15.17 -4.61 6.00
N ILE A 39 14.98 -5.64 5.18
CA ILE A 39 13.72 -5.90 4.48
C ILE A 39 12.59 -6.18 5.48
N ILE A 40 12.86 -6.99 6.50
CA ILE A 40 11.87 -7.33 7.55
C ILE A 40 11.44 -6.07 8.31
N VAL A 41 12.39 -5.22 8.70
CA VAL A 41 12.09 -3.97 9.42
C VAL A 41 11.28 -3.02 8.55
N LEU A 42 11.65 -2.82 7.29
CA LEU A 42 10.90 -1.98 6.35
C LEU A 42 9.47 -2.51 6.15
N TYR A 43 9.33 -3.82 6.01
CA TYR A 43 8.02 -4.47 5.87
C TYR A 43 7.15 -4.26 7.10
N ALA A 44 7.72 -4.40 8.29
CA ALA A 44 7.01 -4.16 9.55
C ALA A 44 6.53 -2.70 9.66
N ILE A 45 7.38 -1.73 9.33
CA ILE A 45 7.02 -0.30 9.29
C ILE A 45 5.90 -0.06 8.29
N ARG A 46 5.99 -0.67 7.11
CA ARG A 46 4.97 -0.56 6.07
C ARG A 46 3.63 -1.11 6.55
N MET A 47 3.60 -2.28 7.20
CA MET A 47 2.39 -2.89 7.76
C MET A 47 1.77 -2.02 8.84
N PHE A 48 2.59 -1.40 9.68
CA PHE A 48 2.14 -0.43 10.67
C PHE A 48 1.46 0.78 10.00
N GLY A 49 2.05 1.33 8.94
CA GLY A 49 1.45 2.40 8.15
C GLY A 49 0.09 2.01 7.57
N ILE A 50 -0.05 0.80 7.01
CA ILE A 50 -1.33 0.28 6.51
C ILE A 50 -2.38 0.24 7.61
N SER A 51 -2.04 -0.26 8.80
CA SER A 51 -2.96 -0.34 9.94
C SER A 51 -3.45 1.04 10.37
N MET A 52 -2.58 2.04 10.37
CA MET A 52 -2.93 3.44 10.69
C MET A 52 -3.88 4.06 9.68
N VAL A 53 -3.86 3.65 8.41
CA VAL A 53 -4.76 4.13 7.36
C VAL A 53 -6.09 3.40 7.38
N MET A 54 -6.06 2.08 7.53
CA MET A 54 -7.25 1.23 7.44
C MET A 54 -8.31 1.59 8.47
N MET A 55 -7.90 1.83 9.71
CA MET A 55 -8.84 2.15 10.79
C MET A 55 -9.64 3.44 10.54
N PRO A 56 -9.00 4.60 10.29
CA PRO A 56 -9.74 5.85 10.07
C PRO A 56 -10.57 5.83 8.79
N VAL A 57 -10.08 5.23 7.70
CA VAL A 57 -10.80 5.17 6.42
C VAL A 57 -12.07 4.35 6.57
N THR A 58 -11.98 3.17 7.18
CA THR A 58 -13.16 2.32 7.43
C THR A 58 -14.15 2.99 8.36
N THR A 59 -13.68 3.57 9.47
CA THR A 59 -14.55 4.22 10.46
C THR A 59 -15.24 5.45 9.88
N SER A 60 -14.53 6.30 9.14
CA SER A 60 -15.12 7.49 8.52
C SER A 60 -16.16 7.11 7.46
N GLY A 61 -15.87 6.09 6.64
CA GLY A 61 -16.81 5.58 5.65
C GLY A 61 -18.08 5.02 6.28
N MET A 62 -17.95 4.28 7.38
CA MET A 62 -19.10 3.71 8.08
C MET A 62 -19.93 4.76 8.83
N ASN A 63 -19.27 5.77 9.43
CA ASN A 63 -19.95 6.85 10.15
C ASN A 63 -20.77 7.78 9.23
N ALA A 64 -20.47 7.78 7.93
CA ALA A 64 -21.23 8.54 6.94
C ALA A 64 -22.55 7.86 6.54
N LEU A 65 -22.78 6.61 6.97
CA LEU A 65 -23.96 5.83 6.62
C LEU A 65 -25.00 5.79 7.74
N PRO A 66 -26.33 5.83 7.41
CA PRO A 66 -27.38 5.55 8.37
C PRO A 66 -27.28 4.12 8.91
N MET A 67 -27.76 3.92 10.15
CA MET A 67 -27.65 2.63 10.87
C MET A 67 -28.22 1.43 10.08
N ASN A 68 -29.31 1.63 9.35
CA ASN A 68 -29.95 0.59 8.54
C ASN A 68 -29.15 0.17 7.30
N LEU A 69 -28.15 0.95 6.89
CA LEU A 69 -27.29 0.67 5.73
C LEU A 69 -25.88 0.21 6.09
N LEU A 70 -25.55 0.08 7.38
CA LEU A 70 -24.21 -0.27 7.82
C LEU A 70 -23.73 -1.63 7.29
N SER A 71 -24.59 -2.65 7.27
CA SER A 71 -24.23 -3.97 6.73
C SER A 71 -23.97 -3.92 5.22
N HIS A 72 -24.80 -3.19 4.48
CA HIS A 72 -24.60 -2.98 3.04
C HIS A 72 -23.32 -2.16 2.77
N GLY A 73 -23.07 -1.12 3.57
CA GLY A 73 -21.85 -0.30 3.48
C GLY A 73 -20.59 -1.12 3.73
N THR A 74 -20.60 -2.03 4.69
CA THR A 74 -19.48 -2.94 4.96
C THR A 74 -19.20 -3.86 3.77
N ALA A 75 -20.24 -4.45 3.19
CA ALA A 75 -20.12 -5.32 2.02
C ALA A 75 -19.54 -4.55 0.81
N VAL A 76 -20.08 -3.37 0.52
CA VAL A 76 -19.61 -2.50 -0.57
C VAL A 76 -18.14 -2.10 -0.34
N ASN A 77 -17.79 -1.63 0.86
CA ASN A 77 -16.41 -1.24 1.19
C ASN A 77 -15.42 -2.41 1.00
N ASN A 78 -15.79 -3.60 1.46
CA ASN A 78 -14.96 -4.79 1.28
C ASN A 78 -14.80 -5.16 -0.20
N THR A 79 -15.86 -5.08 -0.99
CA THR A 79 -15.84 -5.35 -2.43
C THR A 79 -14.94 -4.35 -3.15
N PHE A 80 -15.09 -3.05 -2.90
CA PHE A 80 -14.24 -2.02 -3.48
C PHE A 80 -12.76 -2.22 -3.14
N ARG A 81 -12.47 -2.54 -1.87
CA ARG A 81 -11.10 -2.82 -1.43
C ARG A 81 -10.51 -4.03 -2.13
N GLN A 82 -11.31 -5.08 -2.33
CA GLN A 82 -10.88 -6.30 -3.01
C GLN A 82 -10.58 -6.03 -4.49
N VAL A 83 -11.47 -5.33 -5.18
CA VAL A 83 -11.29 -4.94 -6.59
C VAL A 83 -10.07 -4.04 -6.75
N ALA A 84 -9.95 -3.00 -5.94
CA ALA A 84 -8.80 -2.10 -5.98
C ALA A 84 -7.47 -2.81 -5.70
N SER A 85 -7.46 -3.75 -4.75
CA SER A 85 -6.28 -4.58 -4.45
C SER A 85 -5.91 -5.48 -5.62
N SER A 86 -6.90 -6.11 -6.26
CA SER A 86 -6.67 -6.97 -7.42
C SER A 86 -6.10 -6.18 -8.61
N ILE A 87 -6.67 -5.03 -8.92
CA ILE A 87 -6.18 -4.14 -9.98
C ILE A 87 -4.76 -3.66 -9.66
N GLY A 88 -4.53 -3.18 -8.44
CA GLY A 88 -3.21 -2.71 -8.01
C GLY A 88 -2.15 -3.79 -8.12
N THR A 89 -2.46 -5.00 -7.66
CA THR A 89 -1.56 -6.15 -7.77
C THR A 89 -1.29 -6.52 -9.22
N ALA A 90 -2.32 -6.54 -10.07
CA ALA A 90 -2.16 -6.84 -11.51
C ALA A 90 -1.24 -5.83 -12.20
N VAL A 91 -1.38 -4.55 -11.90
CA VAL A 91 -0.51 -3.48 -12.45
C VAL A 91 0.94 -3.70 -12.00
N LEU A 92 1.18 -3.93 -10.69
CA LEU A 92 2.53 -4.13 -10.17
C LEU A 92 3.20 -5.38 -10.72
N ILE A 93 2.47 -6.49 -10.84
CA ILE A 93 2.97 -7.72 -11.45
C ILE A 93 3.26 -7.53 -12.93
N SER A 94 2.41 -6.79 -13.66
CA SER A 94 2.64 -6.48 -15.07
C SER A 94 3.92 -5.66 -15.26
N VAL A 95 4.14 -4.64 -14.45
CA VAL A 95 5.38 -3.84 -14.48
C VAL A 95 6.59 -4.72 -14.16
N LEU A 96 6.53 -5.50 -13.07
CA LEU A 96 7.58 -6.44 -12.69
C LEU A 96 7.95 -7.37 -13.86
N THR A 97 6.95 -8.02 -14.44
CA THR A 97 7.15 -9.01 -15.49
C THR A 97 7.71 -8.40 -16.77
N ASN A 98 7.18 -7.25 -17.20
CA ASN A 98 7.64 -6.59 -18.43
C ASN A 98 9.08 -6.10 -18.29
N VAL A 99 9.40 -5.39 -17.21
CA VAL A 99 10.76 -4.90 -16.97
C VAL A 99 11.75 -6.05 -16.81
N THR A 100 11.35 -7.14 -16.13
CA THR A 100 12.19 -8.34 -16.02
C THR A 100 12.44 -8.96 -17.38
N LYS A 101 11.40 -9.14 -18.22
CA LYS A 101 11.54 -9.72 -19.57
C LYS A 101 12.46 -8.89 -20.47
N ASP A 102 12.29 -7.58 -20.46
CA ASP A 102 13.08 -6.66 -21.27
C ASP A 102 14.57 -6.65 -20.87
N GLY A 103 14.85 -6.96 -19.61
CA GLY A 103 16.21 -7.05 -19.07
C GLY A 103 16.84 -8.44 -19.16
N LEU A 104 16.11 -9.47 -19.58
CA LEU A 104 16.66 -10.83 -19.67
C LEU A 104 17.75 -10.91 -20.76
N PRO A 105 18.88 -11.58 -20.45
CA PRO A 105 19.92 -11.81 -21.44
C PRO A 105 19.45 -12.78 -22.56
N ALA A 106 20.15 -12.75 -23.69
CA ALA A 106 19.88 -13.65 -24.80
C ALA A 106 19.97 -15.12 -24.38
N SER A 107 19.06 -15.95 -24.87
CA SER A 107 18.97 -17.38 -24.50
C SER A 107 20.25 -18.18 -24.86
N ASP A 108 21.01 -17.73 -25.85
CA ASP A 108 22.26 -18.37 -26.24
C ASP A 108 23.35 -18.28 -25.15
N LEU A 109 23.29 -17.23 -24.31
CA LEU A 109 24.19 -17.08 -23.18
C LEU A 109 23.99 -18.18 -22.12
N LEU A 110 22.80 -18.75 -22.05
CA LEU A 110 22.51 -19.88 -21.16
C LEU A 110 23.36 -21.11 -21.51
N LYS A 111 23.65 -21.32 -22.78
CA LYS A 111 24.47 -22.46 -23.28
C LYS A 111 25.96 -22.20 -23.17
N THR A 112 26.41 -20.97 -23.43
CA THR A 112 27.81 -20.58 -23.51
C THR A 112 28.40 -20.15 -22.17
N ALA A 113 27.61 -19.44 -21.32
CA ALA A 113 28.06 -18.93 -20.03
C ALA A 113 26.91 -18.91 -19.01
N PRO A 114 26.52 -20.07 -18.47
CA PRO A 114 25.33 -20.20 -17.61
C PRO A 114 25.41 -19.37 -16.32
N LEU A 115 26.59 -19.20 -15.75
CA LEU A 115 26.76 -18.36 -14.54
C LEU A 115 26.52 -16.89 -14.83
N THR A 116 27.03 -16.42 -15.98
CA THR A 116 26.79 -15.03 -16.43
C THR A 116 25.33 -14.79 -16.75
N TYR A 117 24.66 -15.76 -17.40
CA TYR A 117 23.22 -15.71 -17.65
C TYR A 117 22.43 -15.57 -16.33
N ARG A 118 22.74 -16.42 -15.35
CA ARG A 118 22.09 -16.39 -14.05
C ARG A 118 22.26 -15.03 -13.34
N ASP A 119 23.45 -14.46 -13.40
CA ASP A 119 23.75 -13.18 -12.77
C ASP A 119 22.98 -12.03 -13.43
N GLN A 120 22.96 -11.99 -14.77
CA GLN A 120 22.21 -11.00 -15.54
C GLN A 120 20.70 -11.16 -15.37
N ALA A 121 20.17 -12.38 -15.36
CA ALA A 121 18.76 -12.66 -15.11
C ALA A 121 18.32 -12.23 -13.70
N THR A 122 19.17 -12.43 -12.70
CA THR A 122 18.94 -11.95 -11.34
C THR A 122 18.89 -10.42 -11.30
N ASN A 123 19.78 -9.73 -12.00
CA ASN A 123 19.77 -8.28 -12.12
C ASN A 123 18.50 -7.78 -12.83
N ALA A 124 18.07 -8.46 -13.90
CA ALA A 124 16.82 -8.13 -14.61
C ALA A 124 15.61 -8.25 -13.69
N THR A 125 15.54 -9.31 -12.90
CA THR A 125 14.47 -9.52 -11.91
C THR A 125 14.49 -8.43 -10.85
N LEU A 126 15.68 -8.06 -10.35
CA LEU A 126 15.83 -7.00 -9.35
C LEU A 126 15.36 -5.65 -9.90
N ASN A 127 15.69 -5.33 -11.16
CA ASN A 127 15.21 -4.13 -11.84
C ASN A 127 13.70 -4.14 -12.01
N GLY A 128 13.10 -5.29 -12.27
CA GLY A 128 11.64 -5.47 -12.29
C GLY A 128 11.00 -5.14 -10.94
N TYR A 129 11.57 -5.60 -9.83
CA TYR A 129 11.13 -5.25 -8.47
C TYR A 129 11.29 -3.75 -8.20
N HIS A 130 12.41 -3.15 -8.58
CA HIS A 130 12.62 -1.70 -8.41
C HIS A 130 11.53 -0.90 -9.13
N ALA A 131 11.22 -1.24 -10.38
CA ALA A 131 10.18 -0.59 -11.16
C ALA A 131 8.79 -0.77 -10.52
N ALA A 132 8.44 -1.98 -10.07
CA ALA A 132 7.16 -2.26 -9.42
C ALA A 132 7.02 -1.48 -8.11
N PHE A 133 8.03 -1.45 -7.26
CA PHE A 133 7.98 -0.67 -6.01
C PHE A 133 8.00 0.84 -6.25
N PHE A 134 8.64 1.31 -7.31
CA PHE A 134 8.57 2.71 -7.70
C PHE A 134 7.14 3.10 -8.10
N VAL A 135 6.45 2.28 -8.89
CA VAL A 135 5.03 2.47 -9.24
C VAL A 135 4.15 2.40 -7.98
N ALA A 136 4.42 1.47 -7.07
CA ALA A 136 3.72 1.40 -5.79
C ALA A 136 3.90 2.67 -4.94
N THR A 137 5.09 3.28 -4.96
CA THR A 137 5.37 4.57 -4.31
C THR A 137 4.56 5.70 -4.94
N ILE A 138 4.44 5.73 -6.26
CA ILE A 138 3.58 6.71 -6.97
C ILE A 138 2.13 6.56 -6.51
N PHE A 139 1.59 5.36 -6.44
CA PHE A 139 0.25 5.11 -5.89
C PHE A 139 0.13 5.56 -4.42
N GLY A 140 1.17 5.35 -3.61
CA GLY A 140 1.22 5.86 -2.24
C GLY A 140 1.15 7.39 -2.17
N VAL A 141 1.90 8.08 -3.03
CA VAL A 141 1.86 9.55 -3.11
C VAL A 141 0.50 10.06 -3.56
N LEU A 142 -0.13 9.41 -4.56
CA LEU A 142 -1.49 9.74 -4.99
C LEU A 142 -2.50 9.53 -3.86
N GLY A 143 -2.40 8.41 -3.14
CA GLY A 143 -3.24 8.15 -1.98
C GLY A 143 -3.05 9.17 -0.87
N LEU A 144 -1.80 9.60 -0.62
CA LEU A 144 -1.48 10.66 0.33
C LEU A 144 -2.11 11.99 -0.11
N ALA A 145 -2.00 12.36 -1.38
CA ALA A 145 -2.63 13.57 -1.93
C ALA A 145 -4.16 13.55 -1.74
N ILE A 146 -4.81 12.42 -2.06
CA ILE A 146 -6.25 12.25 -1.85
C ILE A 146 -6.60 12.40 -0.37
N THR A 147 -5.78 11.86 0.53
CA THR A 147 -6.01 11.94 1.98
C THR A 147 -5.96 13.38 2.49
N PHE A 148 -5.19 14.27 1.86
CA PHE A 148 -5.18 15.71 2.18
C PHE A 148 -6.51 16.39 1.85
N PHE A 149 -7.26 15.90 0.86
CA PHE A 149 -8.57 16.42 0.50
C PHE A 149 -9.72 15.91 1.38
N LEU A 150 -9.47 14.93 2.27
CA LEU A 150 -10.48 14.46 3.23
C LEU A 150 -10.90 15.61 4.15
N ASN A 151 -12.23 15.80 4.25
CA ASN A 151 -12.79 16.94 4.96
C ASN A 151 -12.61 16.77 6.48
N LYS A 152 -12.19 17.84 7.16
CA LYS A 152 -11.96 17.87 8.61
C LYS A 152 -13.24 17.64 9.43
N LYS A 153 -14.41 17.75 8.80
CA LYS A 153 -15.73 17.71 9.45
C LYS A 153 -16.29 16.29 9.73
N GLU A 154 -15.68 15.24 9.18
CA GLU A 154 -16.20 13.86 9.32
C GLU A 154 -15.77 13.13 10.60
N ALA A 155 -15.09 13.80 11.49
CA ALA A 155 -14.73 13.27 12.82
C ALA A 155 -15.75 13.65 13.91
N MET A 156 -17.07 13.66 13.59
CA MET A 156 -18.04 13.76 14.67
C MET A 156 -18.24 12.38 15.29
N PRO A 157 -18.05 12.24 16.63
CA PRO A 157 -18.40 11.01 17.32
C PRO A 157 -19.89 10.78 17.14
N VAL A 158 -20.27 9.53 16.92
CA VAL A 158 -21.65 9.07 17.07
C VAL A 158 -22.14 9.57 18.43
N LYS A 159 -23.01 10.58 18.42
CA LYS A 159 -23.73 10.98 19.64
C LYS A 159 -24.45 9.72 20.12
N GLU A 160 -24.14 9.32 21.34
CA GLU A 160 -24.92 8.35 22.08
C GLU A 160 -26.40 8.78 22.02
N VAL A 161 -27.18 8.05 21.21
CA VAL A 161 -28.63 8.06 21.29
C VAL A 161 -28.99 7.19 22.51
N GLY A 162 -28.72 7.71 23.69
CA GLY A 162 -28.86 7.01 24.94
C GLY A 162 -29.23 7.91 26.13
N ALA A 163 -29.77 9.10 25.85
CA ALA A 163 -30.31 9.96 26.92
C ALA A 163 -31.61 10.66 26.46
N MET A 164 -32.62 9.86 26.21
CA MET A 164 -34.00 10.35 26.37
C MET A 164 -34.82 9.25 27.08
N LYS A 165 -34.83 9.35 28.37
CA LYS A 165 -35.96 9.01 29.21
C LYS A 165 -36.61 10.28 29.69
#